data_6e31803964a828387c52c5b74e4cdffe
#
_entry.id   6e31803964a828387c52c5b74e4cdffe
#
_cell.length_a   1.000
_cell.length_b   1.000
_cell.length_c   1.000
_cell.angle_alpha   90.00
_cell.angle_beta   90.00
_cell.angle_gamma   90.00
#
_symmetry.space_group_name_H-M   'P 1'
#
loop_
_entity.id
_entity.type
_entity.pdbx_description
1 polymer ?
#
loop_
_entity_poly.entity_id
_entity_poly.type
_entity_poly.pdbx_seq_one_letter_code
_entity_poly.pdbx_strand_id
1 'polypeptide(L)'
;DLGSGSGILSIAALRLGADKAVGVDIDGKAEDIARENAAYNGFRAPGFTALTGNVTEDRALMEQLSEKTYDVVLVNIVADVIIGLSPILPDFLGDDTLLILSGILDSRLGDVLAALEAAGLTVASIREKEEWRCVTARRNSK
;
A
#
# COMPACT_ATOMS: atom_id res chain seq x y z
N ASP A 1 1.28 -3.88 1.17
CA ASP A 1 1.37 -2.78 2.14
C ASP A 1 2.62 -1.96 1.86
N LEU A 2 2.46 -0.83 1.16
CA LEU A 2 3.55 0.08 0.79
C LEU A 2 3.72 1.14 1.89
N GLY A 3 4.94 1.25 2.44
CA GLY A 3 5.19 2.03 3.63
C GLY A 3 4.66 1.31 4.88
N SER A 4 4.98 0.04 5.01
CA SER A 4 4.37 -0.86 6.01
C SER A 4 4.70 -0.50 7.47
N GLY A 5 5.79 0.20 7.72
CA GLY A 5 6.21 0.60 9.06
C GLY A 5 6.23 -0.57 10.04
N SER A 6 5.41 -0.50 11.08
CA SER A 6 5.26 -1.57 12.07
C SER A 6 4.58 -2.85 11.57
N GLY A 7 4.05 -2.84 10.33
CA GLY A 7 3.32 -3.95 9.73
C GLY A 7 1.86 -4.06 10.16
N ILE A 8 1.33 -3.05 10.84
CA ILE A 8 -0.03 -3.11 11.42
C ILE A 8 -1.12 -3.40 10.39
N LEU A 9 -1.07 -2.78 9.21
CA LEU A 9 -2.10 -3.00 8.19
C LEU A 9 -1.97 -4.38 7.54
N SER A 10 -0.76 -4.84 7.28
CA SER A 10 -0.49 -6.20 6.81
C SER A 10 -1.00 -7.24 7.80
N ILE A 11 -0.72 -7.05 9.09
CA ILE A 11 -1.17 -7.95 10.16
C ILE A 11 -2.69 -7.92 10.28
N ALA A 12 -3.32 -6.75 10.19
CA ALA A 12 -4.77 -6.61 10.18
C ALA A 12 -5.40 -7.36 9.01
N ALA A 13 -4.83 -7.24 7.80
CA ALA A 13 -5.30 -7.96 6.62
C ALA A 13 -5.25 -9.48 6.83
N LEU A 14 -4.16 -10.01 7.38
CA LEU A 14 -4.02 -11.43 7.71
C LEU A 14 -5.03 -11.89 8.77
N ARG A 15 -5.27 -11.07 9.80
CA ARG A 15 -6.29 -11.35 10.82
C ARG A 15 -7.71 -11.34 10.25
N LEU A 16 -7.96 -10.57 9.21
CA LEU A 16 -9.26 -10.50 8.54
C LEU A 16 -9.43 -11.57 7.45
N GLY A 17 -8.45 -12.46 7.26
CA GLY A 17 -8.58 -13.63 6.40
C GLY A 17 -7.75 -13.59 5.12
N ALA A 18 -6.83 -12.64 4.94
CA ALA A 18 -5.88 -12.72 3.85
C ALA A 18 -4.94 -13.92 4.04
N ASP A 19 -4.66 -14.64 2.98
CA ASP A 19 -3.74 -15.78 3.01
C ASP A 19 -2.28 -15.35 3.15
N LYS A 20 -1.94 -14.26 2.48
CA LYS A 20 -0.57 -13.72 2.44
C LYS A 20 -0.59 -12.19 2.48
N ALA A 21 0.45 -11.63 3.07
CA ALA A 21 0.72 -10.20 3.02
C ALA A 21 2.22 -9.94 2.80
N VAL A 22 2.50 -8.90 2.02
CA VAL A 22 3.85 -8.39 1.79
C VAL A 22 3.88 -6.94 2.22
N GLY A 23 4.74 -6.60 3.17
CA GLY A 23 4.99 -5.23 3.59
C GLY A 23 6.33 -4.75 3.05
N VAL A 24 6.39 -3.52 2.59
CA VAL A 24 7.62 -2.89 2.07
C VAL A 24 7.81 -1.53 2.72
N ASP A 25 9.01 -1.25 3.21
CA ASP A 25 9.37 0.04 3.77
C ASP A 25 10.79 0.44 3.35
N ILE A 26 11.03 1.73 3.25
CA ILE A 26 12.39 2.25 2.95
C ILE A 26 13.32 2.16 4.16
N ASP A 27 12.78 2.10 5.37
CA ASP A 27 13.53 1.97 6.61
C ASP A 27 13.83 0.50 6.92
N GLY A 28 15.10 0.13 6.89
CA GLY A 28 15.53 -1.24 7.23
C GLY A 28 15.15 -1.70 8.63
N LYS A 29 14.94 -0.78 9.57
CA LYS A 29 14.47 -1.12 10.91
C LYS A 29 13.00 -1.52 10.91
N ALA A 30 12.20 -0.98 9.99
CA ALA A 30 10.79 -1.32 9.86
C ALA A 30 10.59 -2.79 9.50
N GLU A 31 11.46 -3.37 8.69
CA GLU A 31 11.41 -4.79 8.31
C GLU A 31 11.46 -5.71 9.53
N ASP A 32 12.44 -5.50 10.41
CA ASP A 32 12.60 -6.32 11.62
C ASP A 32 11.43 -6.13 12.58
N ILE A 33 11.00 -4.88 12.80
CA ILE A 33 9.85 -4.56 13.66
C ILE A 33 8.57 -5.20 13.14
N ALA A 34 8.31 -5.11 11.83
CA ALA A 34 7.13 -5.70 11.21
C ALA A 34 7.13 -7.24 11.34
N ARG A 35 8.28 -7.89 11.14
CA ARG A 35 8.42 -9.33 11.35
C ARG A 35 8.17 -9.74 12.80
N GLU A 36 8.69 -9.00 13.76
CA GLU A 36 8.48 -9.25 15.17
C GLU A 36 7.00 -9.10 15.55
N ASN A 37 6.36 -8.02 15.13
CA ASN A 37 4.93 -7.79 15.36
C ASN A 37 4.05 -8.86 14.71
N ALA A 38 4.38 -9.28 13.50
CA ALA A 38 3.67 -10.37 12.82
C ALA A 38 3.82 -11.68 13.60
N ALA A 39 5.03 -11.98 14.09
CA ALA A 39 5.29 -13.18 14.88
C ALA A 39 4.50 -13.21 16.20
N TYR A 40 4.35 -12.07 16.89
CA TYR A 40 3.49 -11.96 18.07
C TYR A 40 2.02 -12.26 17.76
N ASN A 41 1.58 -12.05 16.52
CA ASN A 41 0.24 -12.36 16.05
C ASN A 41 0.10 -13.74 15.40
N GLY A 42 1.16 -14.56 15.44
CA GLY A 42 1.17 -15.89 14.88
C GLY A 42 1.47 -15.97 13.37
N PHE A 43 1.92 -14.88 12.76
CA PHE A 43 2.22 -14.82 11.33
C PHE A 43 3.73 -14.81 11.08
N ARG A 44 4.16 -15.64 10.13
CA ARG A 44 5.56 -15.78 9.69
C ARG A 44 5.59 -16.05 8.19
N ALA A 45 6.77 -15.98 7.59
CA ALA A 45 6.95 -16.41 6.21
C ALA A 45 6.49 -17.87 6.03
N PRO A 46 5.85 -18.22 4.91
CA PRO A 46 5.55 -17.37 3.75
C PRO A 46 4.24 -16.55 3.85
N GLY A 47 3.49 -16.67 4.94
CA GLY A 47 2.23 -15.93 5.14
C GLY A 47 2.44 -14.42 5.28
N PHE A 48 3.49 -14.01 5.98
CA PHE A 48 3.91 -12.61 6.05
C PHE A 48 5.36 -12.46 5.61
N THR A 49 5.62 -11.52 4.71
CA THR A 49 6.95 -11.15 4.24
C THR A 49 7.13 -9.64 4.39
N ALA A 50 8.18 -9.22 5.06
CA ALA A 50 8.59 -7.83 5.13
C ALA A 50 9.88 -7.62 4.33
N LEU A 51 9.91 -6.58 3.52
CA LEU A 51 11.02 -6.22 2.65
C LEU A 51 11.45 -4.78 2.89
N THR A 52 12.73 -4.51 2.69
CA THR A 52 13.29 -3.16 2.75
C THR A 52 13.66 -2.70 1.36
N GLY A 53 13.27 -1.49 0.99
CA GLY A 53 13.67 -0.85 -0.24
C GLY A 53 12.74 0.28 -0.68
N ASN A 54 13.22 1.07 -1.62
CA ASN A 54 12.45 2.13 -2.26
C ASN A 54 11.93 1.64 -3.62
N VAL A 55 10.65 1.34 -3.70
CA VAL A 55 10.02 0.81 -4.92
C VAL A 55 10.08 1.77 -6.12
N THR A 56 10.34 3.05 -5.89
CA THR A 56 10.50 4.04 -6.98
C THR A 56 11.91 4.10 -7.54
N GLU A 57 12.89 3.53 -6.85
CA GLU A 57 14.32 3.59 -7.21
C GLU A 57 14.95 2.20 -7.40
N ASP A 58 14.46 1.21 -6.65
CA ASP A 58 14.95 -0.17 -6.71
C ASP A 58 14.15 -0.96 -7.76
N ARG A 59 14.71 -1.03 -8.96
CA ARG A 59 14.10 -1.74 -10.07
C ARG A 59 13.90 -3.23 -9.80
N ALA A 60 14.85 -3.89 -9.16
CA ALA A 60 14.76 -5.32 -8.87
C ALA A 60 13.63 -5.62 -7.86
N LEU A 61 13.49 -4.77 -6.84
CA LEU A 61 12.40 -4.85 -5.89
C LEU A 61 11.05 -4.61 -6.58
N MET A 62 10.97 -3.58 -7.45
CA MET A 62 9.77 -3.28 -8.21
C MET A 62 9.36 -4.44 -9.11
N GLU A 63 10.30 -5.02 -9.86
CA GLU A 63 10.07 -6.18 -10.71
C GLU A 63 9.56 -7.37 -9.88
N GLN A 64 10.20 -7.67 -8.75
CA GLN A 64 9.78 -8.74 -7.84
C GLN A 64 8.35 -8.55 -7.34
N LEU A 65 7.99 -7.34 -6.93
CA LEU A 65 6.66 -7.05 -6.39
C LEU A 65 5.57 -7.03 -7.46
N SER A 66 5.89 -6.62 -8.68
CA SER A 66 4.93 -6.54 -9.80
C SER A 66 4.79 -7.83 -10.63
N GLU A 67 5.52 -8.89 -10.28
CA GLU A 67 5.32 -10.23 -10.89
C GLU A 67 3.89 -10.76 -10.67
N LYS A 68 3.20 -10.25 -9.65
CA LYS A 68 1.84 -10.64 -9.28
C LYS A 68 0.97 -9.41 -9.09
N THR A 69 -0.29 -9.55 -9.36
CA THR A 69 -1.31 -8.61 -8.89
C THR A 69 -1.79 -9.03 -7.50
N TYR A 70 -2.31 -8.06 -6.77
CA TYR A 70 -2.78 -8.25 -5.41
C TYR A 70 -4.30 -8.02 -5.35
N ASP A 71 -4.99 -8.68 -4.42
CA ASP A 71 -6.42 -8.43 -4.20
C ASP A 71 -6.65 -7.08 -3.50
N VAL A 72 -5.72 -6.72 -2.62
CA VAL A 72 -5.73 -5.43 -1.91
C VAL A 72 -4.34 -4.83 -1.89
N VAL A 73 -4.22 -3.55 -2.22
CA VAL A 73 -3.00 -2.76 -2.05
C VAL A 73 -3.27 -1.67 -1.02
N LEU A 74 -2.44 -1.60 0.00
CA LEU A 74 -2.55 -0.67 1.11
C LEU A 74 -1.42 0.36 1.06
N VAL A 75 -1.77 1.64 1.22
CA VAL A 75 -0.80 2.74 1.27
C VAL A 75 -1.24 3.72 2.36
N ASN A 76 -0.61 3.67 3.52
CA ASN A 76 -0.90 4.58 4.63
C ASN A 76 0.33 5.43 4.96
N ILE A 77 0.52 6.47 4.21
CA ILE A 77 1.66 7.40 4.28
C ILE A 77 1.22 8.81 3.91
N VAL A 78 2.13 9.77 4.10
CA VAL A 78 1.86 11.18 3.80
C VAL A 78 1.60 11.41 2.30
N ALA A 79 0.81 12.44 2.00
CA ALA A 79 0.34 12.74 0.65
C ALA A 79 1.46 12.88 -0.40
N ASP A 80 2.57 13.52 -0.07
CA ASP A 80 3.69 13.68 -1.01
C ASP A 80 4.27 12.34 -1.48
N VAL A 81 4.37 11.38 -0.58
CA VAL A 81 4.84 10.04 -0.91
C VAL A 81 3.80 9.29 -1.74
N ILE A 82 2.52 9.40 -1.42
CA ILE A 82 1.43 8.83 -2.23
C ILE A 82 1.48 9.36 -3.67
N ILE A 83 1.63 10.68 -3.82
CA ILE A 83 1.75 11.34 -5.14
C ILE A 83 2.96 10.78 -5.91
N GLY A 84 4.10 10.64 -5.24
CA GLY A 84 5.30 10.06 -5.84
C GLY A 84 5.15 8.59 -6.26
N LEU A 85 4.36 7.81 -5.52
CA LEU A 85 4.06 6.40 -5.82
C LEU A 85 2.99 6.24 -6.91
N SER A 86 2.11 7.22 -7.10
CA SER A 86 0.95 7.10 -7.98
C SER A 86 1.27 6.55 -9.38
N PRO A 87 2.38 6.94 -10.05
CA PRO A 87 2.71 6.42 -11.38
C PRO A 87 2.95 4.91 -11.45
N ILE A 88 3.40 4.30 -10.36
CA ILE A 88 3.72 2.86 -10.30
C ILE A 88 2.63 2.02 -9.66
N LEU A 89 1.65 2.62 -8.98
CA LEU A 89 0.56 1.88 -8.34
C LEU A 89 -0.19 0.95 -9.31
N PRO A 90 -0.47 1.34 -10.57
CA PRO A 90 -1.16 0.46 -11.52
C PRO A 90 -0.45 -0.88 -11.78
N ASP A 91 0.86 -0.96 -11.58
CA ASP A 91 1.64 -2.18 -11.82
C ASP A 91 1.34 -3.29 -10.80
N PHE A 92 0.78 -2.93 -9.65
CA PHE A 92 0.35 -3.88 -8.61
C PHE A 92 -1.11 -4.29 -8.72
N LEU A 93 -1.89 -3.63 -9.59
CA LEU A 93 -3.34 -3.75 -9.63
C LEU A 93 -3.81 -4.61 -10.80
N GLY A 94 -4.56 -5.66 -10.48
CA GLY A 94 -5.42 -6.35 -11.44
C GLY A 94 -6.79 -5.68 -11.55
N ASP A 95 -7.67 -6.27 -12.35
CA ASP A 95 -9.01 -5.69 -12.63
C ASP A 95 -9.89 -5.58 -11.38
N ASP A 96 -9.75 -6.53 -10.45
CA ASP A 96 -10.56 -6.59 -9.21
C ASP A 96 -9.83 -6.04 -7.97
N THR A 97 -8.59 -5.59 -8.12
CA THR A 97 -7.78 -5.10 -6.99
C THR A 97 -8.40 -3.85 -6.37
N LEU A 98 -8.51 -3.85 -5.04
CA LEU A 98 -8.87 -2.67 -4.28
C LEU A 98 -7.60 -1.95 -3.77
N LEU A 99 -7.39 -0.72 -4.21
CA LEU A 99 -6.38 0.16 -3.67
C LEU A 99 -6.98 1.00 -2.55
N ILE A 100 -6.35 0.98 -1.38
CA ILE A 100 -6.76 1.76 -0.20
C ILE A 100 -5.61 2.67 0.21
N LEU A 101 -5.88 3.98 0.15
CA LEU A 101 -4.91 5.01 0.49
C LEU A 101 -5.39 5.77 1.71
N SER A 102 -4.54 5.94 2.70
CA SER A 102 -4.84 6.65 3.95
C SER A 102 -3.66 7.52 4.40
N GLY A 103 -3.81 8.24 5.50
CA GLY A 103 -2.79 9.18 5.95
C GLY A 103 -2.79 10.50 5.17
N ILE A 104 -3.91 10.80 4.49
CA ILE A 104 -4.08 11.98 3.64
C ILE A 104 -4.76 13.07 4.48
N LEU A 105 -4.09 14.21 4.65
CA LEU A 105 -4.73 15.40 5.22
C LEU A 105 -5.76 15.95 4.24
N ASP A 106 -6.86 16.47 4.76
CA ASP A 106 -7.93 17.09 3.95
C ASP A 106 -7.39 18.16 2.99
N SER A 107 -6.46 19.00 3.46
CA SER A 107 -5.80 20.03 2.66
C SER A 107 -5.00 19.49 1.45
N ARG A 108 -4.66 18.20 1.44
CA ARG A 108 -3.87 17.54 0.40
C ARG A 108 -4.69 16.59 -0.47
N LEU A 109 -5.97 16.42 -0.15
CA LEU A 109 -6.83 15.47 -0.86
C LEU A 109 -6.88 15.77 -2.37
N GLY A 110 -7.05 17.04 -2.76
CA GLY A 110 -7.12 17.43 -4.16
C GLY A 110 -5.88 17.03 -4.97
N ASP A 111 -4.68 17.21 -4.39
CA ASP A 111 -3.42 16.84 -5.05
C ASP A 111 -3.31 15.31 -5.24
N VAL A 112 -3.73 14.55 -4.23
CA VAL A 112 -3.74 13.08 -4.30
C VAL A 112 -4.71 12.59 -5.37
N LEU A 113 -5.95 13.13 -5.40
CA LEU A 113 -6.95 12.76 -6.40
C LEU A 113 -6.47 13.03 -7.83
N ALA A 114 -5.83 14.19 -8.05
CA ALA A 114 -5.26 14.54 -9.35
C ALA A 114 -4.14 13.56 -9.77
N ALA A 115 -3.28 13.15 -8.83
CA ALA A 115 -2.21 12.20 -9.10
C ALA A 115 -2.76 10.79 -9.44
N LEU A 116 -3.81 10.34 -8.74
CA LEU A 116 -4.46 9.06 -9.02
C LEU A 116 -5.12 9.06 -10.41
N GLU A 117 -5.83 10.12 -10.76
CA GLU A 117 -6.44 10.28 -12.08
C GLU A 117 -5.38 10.24 -13.20
N ALA A 118 -4.28 11.00 -13.02
CA ALA A 118 -3.16 11.00 -13.96
C ALA A 118 -2.51 9.63 -14.13
N ALA A 119 -2.54 8.80 -13.09
CA ALA A 119 -2.04 7.42 -13.11
C ALA A 119 -3.06 6.41 -13.71
N GLY A 120 -4.23 6.86 -14.18
CA GLY A 120 -5.25 5.98 -14.75
C GLY A 120 -6.02 5.17 -13.69
N LEU A 121 -6.21 5.75 -12.51
CA LEU A 121 -6.96 5.16 -11.42
C LEU A 121 -8.29 5.90 -11.23
N THR A 122 -9.36 5.15 -11.00
CA THR A 122 -10.68 5.70 -10.67
C THR A 122 -10.94 5.59 -9.18
N VAL A 123 -11.28 6.71 -8.57
CA VAL A 123 -11.67 6.76 -7.15
C VAL A 123 -13.06 6.13 -7.00
N ALA A 124 -13.15 5.15 -6.11
CA ALA A 124 -14.40 4.46 -5.79
C ALA A 124 -15.11 5.08 -4.58
N SER A 125 -14.36 5.50 -3.57
CA SER A 125 -14.94 6.16 -2.40
C SER A 125 -13.92 7.04 -1.69
N ILE A 126 -14.43 8.01 -0.94
CA ILE A 126 -13.65 8.84 -0.02
C ILE A 126 -14.35 8.79 1.33
N ARG A 127 -13.59 8.45 2.37
CA ARG A 127 -14.05 8.50 3.76
C ARG A 127 -13.28 9.56 4.51
N GLU A 128 -13.95 10.19 5.46
CA GLU A 128 -13.38 11.24 6.29
C GLU A 128 -13.48 10.89 7.77
N LYS A 129 -12.46 11.26 8.50
CA LYS A 129 -12.44 11.24 9.95
C LYS A 129 -11.57 12.39 10.43
N GLU A 130 -12.18 13.39 11.04
CA GLU A 130 -11.50 14.62 11.44
C GLU A 130 -10.78 15.25 10.22
N GLU A 131 -9.50 15.59 10.35
CA GLU A 131 -8.66 16.11 9.25
C GLU A 131 -8.16 15.04 8.26
N TRP A 132 -8.41 13.76 8.52
CA TRP A 132 -7.88 12.64 7.73
C TRP A 132 -8.86 12.17 6.66
N ARG A 133 -8.30 11.77 5.53
CA ARG A 133 -9.05 11.18 4.42
C ARG A 133 -8.49 9.80 4.08
N CYS A 134 -9.41 8.91 3.75
CA CYS A 134 -9.10 7.59 3.20
C CYS A 134 -9.77 7.48 1.84
N VAL A 135 -9.00 7.15 0.82
CA VAL A 135 -9.46 7.02 -0.57
C VAL A 135 -9.37 5.56 -0.96
N THR A 136 -10.43 5.03 -1.55
CA THR A 136 -10.36 3.75 -2.26
C THR A 136 -10.41 4.00 -3.76
N ALA A 137 -9.59 3.26 -4.51
CA ALA A 137 -9.51 3.40 -5.95
C ALA A 137 -9.33 2.03 -6.61
N ARG A 138 -9.56 1.99 -7.92
CA ARG A 138 -9.37 0.83 -8.78
C ARG A 138 -8.69 1.25 -10.08
N ARG A 139 -8.10 0.29 -10.77
CA ARG A 139 -7.60 0.51 -12.12
C ARG A 139 -8.76 0.83 -13.07
N ASN A 140 -8.55 1.75 -14.00
CA ASN A 140 -9.53 2.00 -15.05
C ASN A 140 -9.68 0.74 -15.91
N SER A 141 -10.92 0.29 -16.11
CA SER A 141 -11.19 -0.76 -17.09
C SER A 141 -10.76 -0.26 -18.48
N LYS A 142 -10.04 -1.10 -19.20
CA LYS A 142 -9.68 -0.83 -20.60
C LYS A 142 -10.93 -0.90 -21.47
#